data_41bb1c034f1df77542d7d10e8f0c57ab
#
_entry.id   41bb1c034f1df77542d7d10e8f0c57ab
#
_cell.length_a   1.000
_cell.length_b   1.000
_cell.length_c   1.000
_cell.angle_alpha   90.00
_cell.angle_beta   90.00
_cell.angle_gamma   90.00
#
_symmetry.space_group_name_H-M   'P 1'
#
loop_
_entity.id
_entity.type
_entity.pdbx_description
1 polymer ?
#
loop_
_entity_poly.entity_id
_entity_poly.type
_entity_poly.pdbx_seq_one_letter_code
_entity_poly.pdbx_strand_id
1 'polypeptide(L)'
;SDRVLLIEGPSEKALFEKILSIVSPIYELEGGYLLLVDGIKFKPYFDILKELEILPIIKTDNDLKAKRGDIKSFDTIGFNRCLNIIGKKNLEAITIDYSSKEENVKLIVLISDKERMVFDKKRELYECNGACIREFEKNNIFISKVDLENDLFEVIPEKLTNVFGDNPVDTLQ
;
A
#
# COMPACT_ATOMS: atom_id res chain seq x y z
N SER A 1 9.68 24.80 2.19
CA SER A 1 8.97 24.47 0.96
C SER A 1 7.74 23.65 1.30
N ASP A 2 6.67 23.89 0.58
CA ASP A 2 5.41 23.20 0.77
C ASP A 2 5.54 21.72 0.40
N ARG A 3 4.78 20.88 1.09
CA ARG A 3 4.79 19.43 0.92
C ARG A 3 3.36 18.87 0.97
N VAL A 4 3.07 17.95 0.08
CA VAL A 4 1.74 17.36 -0.03
C VAL A 4 1.84 15.84 0.07
N LEU A 5 1.19 15.26 1.08
CA LEU A 5 1.00 13.82 1.18
C LEU A 5 -0.22 13.42 0.34
N LEU A 6 0.04 12.69 -0.73
CA LEU A 6 -0.98 12.10 -1.59
C LEU A 6 -1.42 10.77 -1.00
N ILE A 7 -2.71 10.62 -0.78
CA ILE A 7 -3.35 9.45 -0.16
C ILE A 7 -4.49 8.92 -1.04
N GLU A 8 -4.71 7.63 -0.95
CA GLU A 8 -5.62 6.90 -1.84
C GLU A 8 -7.08 7.04 -1.43
N GLY A 9 -7.38 6.84 -0.14
CA GLY A 9 -8.73 6.71 0.37
C GLY A 9 -9.04 7.59 1.61
N PRO A 10 -10.34 7.71 1.95
CA PRO A 10 -10.78 8.52 3.09
C PRO A 10 -10.34 7.96 4.45
N SER A 11 -10.18 6.64 4.59
CA SER A 11 -9.68 6.00 5.82
C SER A 11 -8.26 6.41 6.13
N GLU A 12 -7.38 6.38 5.10
CA GLU A 12 -6.00 6.88 5.22
C GLU A 12 -5.97 8.37 5.56
N LYS A 13 -6.86 9.16 4.95
CA LYS A 13 -6.95 10.58 5.25
C LYS A 13 -7.24 10.82 6.72
N ALA A 14 -8.27 10.18 7.26
CA ALA A 14 -8.65 10.31 8.67
C ALA A 14 -7.51 9.89 9.63
N LEU A 15 -6.80 8.80 9.28
CA LEU A 15 -5.66 8.32 10.04
C LEU A 15 -4.50 9.33 10.03
N PHE A 16 -4.09 9.79 8.84
CA PHE A 16 -2.96 10.72 8.72
C PHE A 16 -3.27 12.10 9.30
N GLU A 17 -4.48 12.62 9.16
CA GLU A 17 -4.91 13.84 9.84
C GLU A 17 -4.78 13.70 11.36
N LYS A 18 -5.20 12.54 11.91
CA LYS A 18 -5.06 12.28 13.35
C LYS A 18 -3.60 12.17 13.78
N ILE A 19 -2.77 11.45 13.04
CA ILE A 19 -1.34 11.33 13.34
C ILE A 19 -0.68 12.72 13.30
N LEU A 20 -0.90 13.48 12.24
CA LEU A 20 -0.31 14.81 12.08
C LEU A 20 -0.75 15.78 13.17
N SER A 21 -2.02 15.73 13.60
CA SER A 21 -2.50 16.55 14.71
C SER A 21 -1.77 16.30 16.04
N ILE A 22 -1.14 15.14 16.19
CA ILE A 22 -0.37 14.76 17.39
C ILE A 22 1.11 15.07 17.23
N VAL A 23 1.72 14.67 16.08
CA VAL A 23 3.17 14.74 15.89
C VAL A 23 3.64 16.11 15.37
N SER A 24 2.79 16.83 14.65
CA SER A 24 3.06 18.17 14.11
C SER A 24 1.76 19.00 14.05
N PRO A 25 1.23 19.46 15.19
CA PRO A 25 -0.09 20.10 15.29
C PRO A 25 -0.27 21.34 14.38
N ILE A 26 0.84 21.91 13.94
CA ILE A 26 0.85 23.11 13.07
C ILE A 26 1.34 22.79 11.65
N TYR A 27 1.25 21.52 11.22
CA TYR A 27 1.80 21.07 9.93
C TYR A 27 1.29 21.89 8.73
N GLU A 28 0.04 22.33 8.76
CA GLU A 28 -0.54 23.18 7.70
C GLU A 28 0.13 24.57 7.66
N LEU A 29 0.42 25.15 8.81
CA LEU A 29 1.15 26.42 8.91
C LEU A 29 2.60 26.27 8.46
N GLU A 30 3.15 25.07 8.55
CA GLU A 30 4.49 24.73 8.07
C GLU A 30 4.51 24.31 6.58
N GLY A 31 3.39 24.47 5.86
CA GLY A 31 3.26 24.14 4.44
C GLY A 31 3.05 22.64 4.17
N GLY A 32 2.51 21.91 5.13
CA GLY A 32 2.13 20.50 4.98
C GLY A 32 0.66 20.35 4.64
N TYR A 33 0.33 19.54 3.64
CA TYR A 33 -1.06 19.31 3.23
C TYR A 33 -1.32 17.83 2.96
N LEU A 34 -2.57 17.40 3.18
CA LEU A 34 -3.06 16.09 2.78
C LEU A 34 -3.96 16.24 1.55
N LEU A 35 -3.68 15.50 0.50
CA LEU A 35 -4.51 15.49 -0.71
C LEU A 35 -5.02 14.08 -0.98
N LEU A 36 -6.35 13.93 -0.89
CA LEU A 36 -7.04 12.72 -1.30
C LEU A 36 -7.10 12.66 -2.82
N VAL A 37 -6.48 11.64 -3.40
CA VAL A 37 -6.44 11.42 -4.86
C VAL A 37 -7.70 10.72 -5.37
N ASP A 38 -8.46 10.09 -4.46
CA ASP A 38 -9.66 9.29 -4.78
C ASP A 38 -9.35 8.20 -5.82
N GLY A 39 -8.44 7.30 -5.44
CA GLY A 39 -7.98 6.18 -6.23
C GLY A 39 -6.47 6.18 -6.49
N ILE A 40 -6.04 5.34 -7.42
CA ILE A 40 -4.64 4.94 -7.62
C ILE A 40 -3.84 5.80 -8.61
N LYS A 41 -4.39 6.90 -9.12
CA LYS A 41 -3.77 7.71 -10.18
C LYS A 41 -2.90 8.83 -9.61
N PHE A 42 -1.87 8.50 -8.87
CA PHE A 42 -0.95 9.46 -8.24
C PHE A 42 -0.11 10.27 -9.24
N LYS A 43 0.29 9.66 -10.36
CA LYS A 43 1.28 10.26 -11.27
C LYS A 43 0.93 11.68 -11.75
N PRO A 44 -0.29 11.98 -12.22
CA PRO A 44 -0.62 13.35 -12.64
C PRO A 44 -0.45 14.38 -11.52
N TYR A 45 -0.87 14.04 -10.30
CA TYR A 45 -0.71 14.93 -9.14
C TYR A 45 0.76 15.09 -8.77
N PHE A 46 1.53 14.01 -8.79
CA PHE A 46 2.95 14.01 -8.52
C PHE A 46 3.71 14.92 -9.50
N ASP A 47 3.42 14.78 -10.79
CA ASP A 47 4.06 15.59 -11.83
C ASP A 47 3.70 17.08 -11.68
N ILE A 48 2.43 17.43 -11.49
CA ILE A 48 1.97 18.81 -11.29
C ILE A 48 2.61 19.44 -10.04
N LEU A 49 2.63 18.72 -8.91
CA LEU A 49 3.24 19.24 -7.68
C LEU A 49 4.73 19.53 -7.86
N LYS A 50 5.44 18.65 -8.58
CA LYS A 50 6.86 18.88 -8.91
C LYS A 50 7.07 20.12 -9.79
N GLU A 51 6.24 20.32 -10.79
CA GLU A 51 6.28 21.53 -11.65
C GLU A 51 6.02 22.81 -10.84
N LEU A 52 5.22 22.72 -9.78
CA LEU A 52 4.93 23.84 -8.86
C LEU A 52 5.98 24.00 -7.75
N GLU A 53 7.08 23.23 -7.79
CA GLU A 53 8.11 23.19 -6.74
C GLU A 53 7.58 22.80 -5.35
N ILE A 54 6.45 22.08 -5.31
CA ILE A 54 5.86 21.50 -4.10
C ILE A 54 6.35 20.06 -3.97
N LEU A 55 6.80 19.67 -2.78
CA LEU A 55 7.30 18.33 -2.52
C LEU A 55 6.15 17.31 -2.44
N PRO A 56 5.98 16.42 -3.43
CA PRO A 56 4.99 15.35 -3.31
C PRO A 56 5.54 14.20 -2.47
N ILE A 57 4.70 13.68 -1.59
CA ILE A 57 4.95 12.48 -0.79
C ILE A 57 3.80 11.51 -1.09
N ILE A 58 4.10 10.25 -1.34
CA ILE A 58 3.08 9.23 -1.64
C ILE A 58 3.17 8.10 -0.60
N LYS A 59 2.04 7.72 -0.03
CA LYS A 59 1.86 6.45 0.66
C LYS A 59 0.88 5.61 -0.15
N THR A 60 1.20 4.34 -0.40
CA THR A 60 0.37 3.43 -1.20
C THR A 60 0.58 1.98 -0.78
N ASP A 61 -0.38 1.12 -1.06
CA ASP A 61 -0.33 -0.29 -0.71
C ASP A 61 0.36 -1.15 -1.77
N ASN A 62 0.86 -2.30 -1.32
CA ASN A 62 1.48 -3.32 -2.16
C ASN A 62 0.41 -4.23 -2.77
N ASP A 63 -0.38 -3.68 -3.69
CA ASP A 63 -1.50 -4.37 -4.29
C ASP A 63 -1.08 -5.38 -5.36
N LEU A 64 -1.74 -6.55 -5.32
CA LEU A 64 -1.70 -7.56 -6.37
C LEU A 64 -3.10 -7.70 -6.99
N LYS A 65 -3.17 -7.79 -8.30
CA LYS A 65 -4.43 -7.97 -9.03
C LYS A 65 -4.38 -9.19 -9.92
N ALA A 66 -5.30 -10.13 -9.70
CA ALA A 66 -5.42 -11.31 -10.56
C ALA A 66 -5.72 -10.90 -12.01
N LYS A 67 -5.05 -11.54 -12.95
CA LYS A 67 -5.28 -11.33 -14.39
C LYS A 67 -6.62 -11.93 -14.83
N ARG A 68 -7.26 -11.26 -15.75
CA ARG A 68 -8.46 -11.81 -16.39
C ARG A 68 -8.10 -13.08 -17.17
N GLY A 69 -8.81 -14.19 -16.90
CA GLY A 69 -8.61 -15.46 -17.59
C GLY A 69 -7.46 -16.33 -17.04
N ASP A 70 -6.63 -15.81 -16.15
CA ASP A 70 -5.60 -16.58 -15.44
C ASP A 70 -5.60 -16.22 -13.95
N ILE A 71 -6.35 -16.98 -13.18
CA ILE A 71 -6.55 -16.74 -11.74
C ILE A 71 -5.29 -16.98 -10.90
N LYS A 72 -4.27 -17.63 -11.45
CA LYS A 72 -2.98 -17.86 -10.78
C LYS A 72 -1.95 -16.78 -11.07
N SER A 73 -2.16 -15.97 -12.11
CA SER A 73 -1.26 -14.88 -12.49
C SER A 73 -1.74 -13.55 -11.92
N PHE A 74 -0.84 -12.81 -11.27
CA PHE A 74 -1.14 -11.55 -10.62
C PHE A 74 -0.23 -10.44 -11.14
N ASP A 75 -0.82 -9.33 -11.53
CA ASP A 75 -0.11 -8.09 -11.80
C ASP A 75 0.28 -7.43 -10.46
N THR A 76 1.54 -6.97 -10.38
CA THR A 76 2.11 -6.29 -9.21
C THR A 76 1.76 -4.80 -9.24
N ILE A 77 0.46 -4.49 -9.11
CA ILE A 77 -0.05 -3.13 -9.39
C ILE A 77 0.48 -2.08 -8.43
N GLY A 78 0.71 -2.40 -7.15
CA GLY A 78 1.31 -1.49 -6.17
C GLY A 78 2.73 -1.08 -6.58
N PHE A 79 3.62 -2.04 -6.84
CA PHE A 79 4.98 -1.77 -7.33
C PHE A 79 4.99 -1.06 -8.68
N ASN A 80 4.18 -1.52 -9.62
CA ASN A 80 4.12 -0.94 -10.97
C ASN A 80 3.63 0.51 -10.93
N ARG A 81 2.73 0.85 -10.02
CA ARG A 81 2.31 2.22 -9.73
C ARG A 81 3.50 3.09 -9.33
N CYS A 82 4.31 2.64 -8.37
CA CYS A 82 5.51 3.35 -7.93
C CYS A 82 6.56 3.47 -9.05
N LEU A 83 6.82 2.39 -9.78
CA LEU A 83 7.76 2.39 -10.91
C LEU A 83 7.33 3.36 -12.02
N ASN A 84 6.05 3.41 -12.36
CA ASN A 84 5.51 4.34 -13.35
C ASN A 84 5.69 5.81 -12.95
N ILE A 85 5.56 6.13 -11.65
CA ILE A 85 5.77 7.49 -11.14
C ILE A 85 7.20 7.94 -11.39
N ILE A 86 8.19 7.07 -11.15
CA ILE A 86 9.61 7.36 -11.33
C ILE A 86 10.13 7.06 -12.75
N GLY A 87 9.24 6.73 -13.69
CA GLY A 87 9.59 6.49 -15.10
C GLY A 87 10.36 5.20 -15.38
N LYS A 88 10.18 4.17 -14.55
CA LYS A 88 10.82 2.86 -14.71
C LYS A 88 9.90 1.80 -15.32
N LYS A 89 10.52 0.74 -15.86
CA LYS A 89 9.81 -0.39 -16.43
C LYS A 89 9.08 -1.17 -15.32
N ASN A 90 7.86 -1.58 -15.60
CA ASN A 90 7.05 -2.42 -14.72
C ASN A 90 7.71 -3.77 -14.44
N LEU A 91 7.43 -4.32 -13.26
CA LEU A 91 7.71 -5.71 -12.96
C LEU A 91 6.79 -6.62 -13.78
N GLU A 92 7.27 -7.82 -14.05
CA GLU A 92 6.45 -8.86 -14.66
C GLU A 92 5.41 -9.38 -13.66
N ALA A 93 4.34 -9.96 -14.21
CA ALA A 93 3.34 -10.62 -13.38
C ALA A 93 3.95 -11.82 -12.64
N ILE A 94 3.46 -12.06 -11.44
CA ILE A 94 3.88 -13.17 -10.60
C ILE A 94 2.83 -14.28 -10.60
N THR A 95 3.27 -15.52 -10.37
CA THR A 95 2.37 -16.67 -10.26
C THR A 95 2.20 -17.06 -8.80
N ILE A 96 0.94 -17.26 -8.37
CA ILE A 96 0.58 -17.81 -7.07
C ILE A 96 -0.18 -19.11 -7.29
N ASP A 97 0.43 -20.23 -6.95
CA ASP A 97 -0.20 -21.55 -7.08
C ASP A 97 -0.94 -21.94 -5.80
N TYR A 98 -2.21 -21.62 -5.75
CA TYR A 98 -3.12 -21.95 -4.64
C TYR A 98 -4.10 -23.07 -4.98
N SER A 99 -3.80 -23.90 -5.99
CA SER A 99 -4.63 -25.07 -6.30
C SER A 99 -4.53 -26.11 -5.18
N SER A 100 -5.64 -26.34 -4.47
CA SER A 100 -5.73 -27.49 -3.56
C SER A 100 -5.66 -28.78 -4.37
N LYS A 101 -4.88 -29.75 -3.91
CA LYS A 101 -4.81 -31.08 -4.52
C LYS A 101 -6.04 -31.96 -4.20
N GLU A 102 -6.99 -31.43 -3.39
CA GLU A 102 -8.16 -32.17 -2.95
C GLU A 102 -9.44 -31.52 -3.48
N GLU A 103 -10.18 -32.25 -4.30
CA GLU A 103 -11.46 -31.84 -4.89
C GLU A 103 -12.59 -31.62 -3.87
N ASN A 104 -12.36 -31.89 -2.57
CA ASN A 104 -13.38 -31.89 -1.51
C ASN A 104 -13.21 -30.80 -0.43
N VAL A 105 -12.33 -29.81 -0.64
CA VAL A 105 -12.14 -28.72 0.33
C VAL A 105 -13.26 -27.69 0.17
N LYS A 106 -13.95 -27.36 1.28
CA LYS A 106 -15.02 -26.35 1.28
C LYS A 106 -14.49 -25.02 0.75
N LEU A 107 -15.29 -24.32 -0.07
CA LEU A 107 -14.96 -23.04 -0.70
C LEU A 107 -14.30 -22.02 0.25
N ILE A 108 -14.74 -21.98 1.51
CA ILE A 108 -14.22 -21.10 2.58
C ILE A 108 -12.72 -21.36 2.85
N VAL A 109 -12.29 -22.63 2.90
CA VAL A 109 -10.88 -22.99 3.14
C VAL A 109 -10.01 -22.58 1.95
N LEU A 110 -10.52 -22.70 0.73
CA LEU A 110 -9.82 -22.28 -0.49
C LEU A 110 -9.63 -20.75 -0.53
N ILE A 111 -10.60 -19.98 -0.07
CA ILE A 111 -10.51 -18.52 0.01
C ILE A 111 -9.45 -18.12 1.02
N SER A 112 -9.47 -18.65 2.24
CA SER A 112 -8.50 -18.32 3.29
C SER A 112 -7.06 -18.71 2.92
N ASP A 113 -6.87 -19.84 2.25
CA ASP A 113 -5.55 -20.25 1.75
C ASP A 113 -5.04 -19.32 0.65
N LYS A 114 -5.90 -18.90 -0.26
CA LYS A 114 -5.56 -17.93 -1.31
C LYS A 114 -5.15 -16.59 -0.70
N GLU A 115 -5.93 -16.05 0.22
CA GLU A 115 -5.65 -14.77 0.89
C GLU A 115 -4.30 -14.81 1.62
N ARG A 116 -4.05 -15.88 2.37
CA ARG A 116 -2.76 -16.09 3.04
C ARG A 116 -1.60 -16.13 2.04
N MET A 117 -1.73 -16.88 0.93
CA MET A 117 -0.69 -16.96 -0.09
C MET A 117 -0.46 -15.64 -0.80
N VAL A 118 -1.51 -14.86 -1.05
CA VAL A 118 -1.40 -13.50 -1.59
C VAL A 118 -0.67 -12.61 -0.61
N PHE A 119 -1.00 -12.67 0.68
CA PHE A 119 -0.33 -11.94 1.75
C PHE A 119 1.17 -12.27 1.81
N ASP A 120 1.53 -13.56 1.87
CA ASP A 120 2.92 -14.02 1.91
C ASP A 120 3.68 -13.56 0.65
N LYS A 121 3.02 -13.57 -0.50
CA LYS A 121 3.62 -13.13 -1.76
C LYS A 121 3.84 -11.63 -1.85
N LYS A 122 2.96 -10.83 -1.27
CA LYS A 122 3.18 -9.39 -1.11
C LYS A 122 4.42 -9.11 -0.26
N ARG A 123 4.59 -9.81 0.87
CA ARG A 123 5.78 -9.67 1.73
C ARG A 123 7.05 -10.09 1.01
N GLU A 124 7.06 -11.24 0.36
CA GLU A 124 8.19 -11.72 -0.44
C GLU A 124 8.57 -10.70 -1.52
N LEU A 125 7.59 -10.18 -2.26
CA LEU A 125 7.80 -9.16 -3.28
C LEU A 125 8.48 -7.91 -2.71
N TYR A 126 8.03 -7.44 -1.55
CA TYR A 126 8.64 -6.31 -0.85
C TYR A 126 10.09 -6.61 -0.46
N GLU A 127 10.34 -7.73 0.20
CA GLU A 127 11.67 -8.12 0.68
C GLU A 127 12.68 -8.34 -0.45
N CYS A 128 12.24 -8.98 -1.56
CA CYS A 128 13.10 -9.24 -2.71
C CYS A 128 13.44 -8.00 -3.55
N ASN A 129 12.65 -6.92 -3.45
CA ASN A 129 12.82 -5.71 -4.24
C ASN A 129 13.40 -4.51 -3.46
N GLY A 130 14.25 -4.76 -2.48
CA GLY A 130 14.83 -3.71 -1.64
C GLY A 130 15.55 -2.58 -2.39
N ALA A 131 16.10 -2.86 -3.58
CA ALA A 131 16.68 -1.81 -4.43
C ALA A 131 15.62 -0.84 -4.97
N CYS A 132 14.47 -1.39 -5.41
CA CYS A 132 13.33 -0.57 -5.85
C CYS A 132 12.75 0.26 -4.69
N ILE A 133 12.60 -0.37 -3.50
CA ILE A 133 12.11 0.32 -2.30
C ILE A 133 12.98 1.53 -1.97
N ARG A 134 14.29 1.37 -1.90
CA ARG A 134 15.21 2.49 -1.63
C ARG A 134 15.11 3.60 -2.68
N GLU A 135 14.81 3.25 -3.93
CA GLU A 135 14.64 4.25 -4.97
C GLU A 135 13.29 4.95 -4.87
N PHE A 136 12.23 4.24 -4.48
CA PHE A 136 10.94 4.86 -4.15
C PHE A 136 11.11 5.87 -3.01
N GLU A 137 11.75 5.49 -1.91
CA GLU A 137 12.00 6.36 -0.77
C GLU A 137 12.78 7.63 -1.14
N LYS A 138 13.79 7.53 -2.03
CA LYS A 138 14.52 8.71 -2.57
C LYS A 138 13.61 9.68 -3.33
N ASN A 139 12.48 9.19 -3.84
CA ASN A 139 11.49 9.99 -4.54
C ASN A 139 10.27 10.31 -3.65
N ASN A 140 10.37 10.11 -2.33
CA ASN A 140 9.30 10.28 -1.35
C ASN A 140 8.06 9.41 -1.62
N ILE A 141 8.26 8.22 -2.12
CA ILE A 141 7.20 7.21 -2.34
C ILE A 141 7.41 6.09 -1.32
N PHE A 142 6.39 5.83 -0.51
CA PHE A 142 6.40 4.84 0.55
C PHE A 142 5.32 3.79 0.27
N ILE A 143 5.76 2.61 -0.15
CA ILE A 143 4.89 1.46 -0.36
C ILE A 143 4.82 0.62 0.91
N SER A 144 3.64 0.13 1.28
CA SER A 144 3.44 -0.81 2.40
C SER A 144 4.10 -2.15 2.09
N LYS A 145 4.45 -2.92 3.12
CA LYS A 145 4.87 -4.33 2.90
C LYS A 145 3.71 -5.16 2.34
N VAL A 146 2.53 -4.95 2.86
CA VAL A 146 1.27 -5.57 2.40
C VAL A 146 0.24 -4.48 2.13
N ASP A 147 -0.23 -3.83 3.18
CA ASP A 147 -1.18 -2.71 3.21
C ASP A 147 -0.93 -1.86 4.46
N LEU A 148 -1.65 -0.75 4.59
CA LEU A 148 -1.49 0.19 5.70
C LEU A 148 -1.86 -0.45 7.05
N GLU A 149 -2.90 -1.27 7.10
CA GLU A 149 -3.39 -1.92 8.32
C GLU A 149 -2.33 -2.87 8.91
N ASN A 150 -1.68 -3.64 8.05
CA ASN A 150 -0.58 -4.52 8.44
C ASN A 150 0.66 -3.75 8.90
N ASP A 151 1.02 -2.64 8.22
CA ASP A 151 2.12 -1.76 8.65
C ASP A 151 1.83 -1.19 10.06
N LEU A 152 0.59 -0.76 10.32
CA LEU A 152 0.16 -0.28 11.65
C LEU A 152 0.23 -1.37 12.71
N PHE A 153 -0.22 -2.58 12.38
CA PHE A 153 -0.17 -3.71 13.31
C PHE A 153 1.27 -4.08 13.68
N GLU A 154 2.21 -4.02 12.74
CA GLU A 154 3.63 -4.25 13.05
C GLU A 154 4.21 -3.20 14.04
N VAL A 155 3.72 -1.95 13.98
CA VAL A 155 4.27 -0.84 14.79
C VAL A 155 3.59 -0.73 16.17
N ILE A 156 2.27 -0.96 16.25
CA ILE A 156 1.47 -0.76 17.46
C ILE A 156 0.54 -1.93 17.79
N PRO A 157 1.04 -3.19 17.77
CA PRO A 157 0.19 -4.38 17.88
C PRO A 157 -0.67 -4.41 19.14
N GLU A 158 -0.09 -4.11 20.30
CA GLU A 158 -0.80 -4.14 21.59
C GLU A 158 -1.96 -3.14 21.65
N LYS A 159 -1.76 -1.94 21.09
CA LYS A 159 -2.83 -0.91 21.08
C LYS A 159 -3.98 -1.32 20.18
N LEU A 160 -3.68 -1.87 19.00
CA LEU A 160 -4.70 -2.33 18.07
C LEU A 160 -5.47 -3.53 18.62
N THR A 161 -4.78 -4.51 19.19
CA THR A 161 -5.43 -5.68 19.83
C THR A 161 -6.33 -5.26 21.00
N ASN A 162 -5.92 -4.29 21.81
CA ASN A 162 -6.74 -3.78 22.91
C ASN A 162 -8.02 -3.08 22.45
N VAL A 163 -8.00 -2.43 21.29
CA VAL A 163 -9.16 -1.68 20.75
C VAL A 163 -10.08 -2.56 19.91
N PHE A 164 -9.50 -3.41 19.07
CA PHE A 164 -10.22 -4.16 18.03
C PHE A 164 -10.32 -5.68 18.29
N GLY A 165 -9.69 -6.21 19.35
CA GLY A 165 -9.67 -7.62 19.68
C GLY A 165 -8.51 -8.38 19.01
N ASP A 166 -8.63 -9.73 18.98
CA ASP A 166 -7.53 -10.61 18.57
C ASP A 166 -7.13 -10.52 17.09
N ASN A 167 -8.04 -10.03 16.23
CA ASN A 167 -7.79 -9.86 14.79
C ASN A 167 -8.03 -8.40 14.35
N PRO A 168 -7.19 -7.44 14.80
CA PRO A 168 -7.42 -6.03 14.55
C PRO A 168 -7.30 -5.65 13.06
N VAL A 169 -6.48 -6.35 12.27
CA VAL A 169 -6.31 -6.10 10.84
C VAL A 169 -7.60 -6.41 10.07
N ASP A 170 -8.23 -7.56 10.34
CA ASP A 170 -9.49 -7.95 9.69
C ASP A 170 -10.65 -7.03 10.06
N THR A 171 -10.57 -6.36 11.22
CA THR A 171 -11.59 -5.41 11.68
C THR A 171 -11.44 -4.03 11.03
N LEU A 172 -10.22 -3.67 10.59
CA LEU A 172 -9.90 -2.38 9.97
C LEU A 172 -10.14 -2.35 8.46
N GLN A 173 -10.12 -3.51 7.80
CA GLN A 173 -10.44 -3.68 6.37
C GLN A 173 -11.95 -3.72 6.13
#